data_07dcfa661e81f03b060ef69a4e902c29
#
_entry.id   07dcfa661e81f03b060ef69a4e902c29
#
_cell.length_a   1.000
_cell.length_b   1.000
_cell.length_c   1.000
_cell.angle_alpha   90.00
_cell.angle_beta   90.00
_cell.angle_gamma   90.00
#
_symmetry.space_group_name_H-M   'P 1'
#
loop_
_entity.id
_entity.type
_entity.pdbx_description
1 polymer ?
#
loop_
_entity_poly.entity_id
_entity_poly.type
_entity_poly.pdbx_seq_one_letter_code
_entity_poly.pdbx_strand_id
1 'polypeptide(L)'
;MVKHMRIVSVLAAAGSAALLAQSGFAPAPALAADKPLLGLVSITATEDNNQRFIKAATAEAAKLGWEVTVIDADGSADKANAAIQNLVQRKAAAIVDMVFPVTSIGAGVAATTAAHIPLGSWGGGDGPGIAAVNGSGGPMATPIIEMLVKDLGGKGAVLELTYHTGKVCRDREEVADGILAKSPDIKVTKNEVRIPGFFQDGAQYATAWLASHPAGSGPLAIWGCWDDPALGAISTLRQEARTDVKVYGENGNAQAMEALKKKLMNGTAWQDSAQEGVVMTDTLVEAAKAGASWKPKSVEVPAVVVTQDNVADFLAKHPEALGK
;
A
#
# COMPACT_ATOMS: atom_id res chain seq x y z
N MET A 1 48.39 -85.71 -15.46
CA MET A 1 48.07 -86.29 -16.77
C MET A 1 47.61 -85.11 -17.65
N VAL A 2 48.53 -84.60 -18.48
CA VAL A 2 48.74 -84.77 -19.88
C VAL A 2 47.43 -84.67 -20.69
N LYS A 3 47.27 -83.61 -21.45
CA LYS A 3 47.55 -83.62 -22.91
C LYS A 3 47.43 -82.20 -23.51
N HIS A 4 48.49 -81.86 -24.23
CA HIS A 4 48.59 -80.79 -25.24
C HIS A 4 47.63 -80.99 -26.39
N MET A 5 47.21 -79.94 -27.06
CA MET A 5 47.25 -79.92 -28.53
C MET A 5 47.25 -78.49 -29.06
N ARG A 6 48.11 -78.28 -30.00
CA ARG A 6 48.49 -77.09 -30.73
C ARG A 6 47.60 -76.85 -31.95
N ILE A 7 47.80 -75.68 -32.53
CA ILE A 7 47.71 -75.33 -33.96
C ILE A 7 46.36 -74.73 -34.35
N VAL A 8 46.22 -73.67 -35.18
CA VAL A 8 46.98 -72.99 -36.25
C VAL A 8 46.45 -71.59 -36.44
N SER A 9 47.35 -70.69 -36.86
CA SER A 9 47.09 -69.31 -37.29
C SER A 9 46.38 -69.23 -38.63
N VAL A 10 45.43 -68.31 -38.80
CA VAL A 10 45.05 -67.71 -40.07
C VAL A 10 44.93 -66.19 -39.89
N LEU A 11 45.80 -65.44 -40.58
CA LEU A 11 45.66 -63.99 -40.78
C LEU A 11 44.55 -63.77 -41.81
N ALA A 12 43.61 -62.85 -41.44
CA ALA A 12 42.79 -62.15 -42.41
C ALA A 12 42.74 -60.68 -42.05
N ALA A 13 43.39 -59.85 -42.85
CA ALA A 13 43.30 -58.39 -42.76
C ALA A 13 41.95 -57.93 -43.33
N ALA A 14 41.22 -57.23 -42.59
CA ALA A 14 40.05 -56.47 -43.05
C ALA A 14 40.05 -55.07 -42.42
N GLY A 15 40.10 -54.06 -43.26
CA GLY A 15 40.16 -52.64 -42.87
C GLY A 15 38.92 -52.18 -42.13
N SER A 16 39.16 -51.55 -40.99
CA SER A 16 38.08 -50.88 -40.19
C SER A 16 38.07 -49.40 -40.51
N ALA A 17 37.04 -48.98 -41.26
CA ALA A 17 36.71 -47.58 -41.40
C ALA A 17 36.27 -47.05 -40.05
N ALA A 18 37.02 -46.11 -39.46
CA ALA A 18 36.62 -45.39 -38.23
C ALA A 18 35.51 -44.40 -38.56
N LEU A 19 34.28 -44.74 -38.22
CA LEU A 19 33.19 -43.75 -38.08
C LEU A 19 33.45 -42.90 -36.83
N LEU A 20 33.92 -41.67 -37.03
CA LEU A 20 33.90 -40.61 -36.01
C LEU A 20 32.43 -40.23 -35.77
N ALA A 21 31.80 -40.80 -34.73
CA ALA A 21 30.54 -40.32 -34.20
C ALA A 21 30.80 -38.94 -33.59
N GLN A 22 30.43 -37.87 -34.32
CA GLN A 22 30.30 -36.54 -33.75
C GLN A 22 29.11 -36.59 -32.81
N SER A 23 29.36 -36.82 -31.50
CA SER A 23 28.41 -36.56 -30.43
C SER A 23 28.20 -35.06 -30.37
N GLY A 24 27.17 -34.59 -31.07
CA GLY A 24 26.68 -33.23 -30.94
C GLY A 24 26.28 -32.99 -29.47
N PHE A 25 27.07 -32.20 -28.75
CA PHE A 25 26.65 -31.62 -27.46
C PHE A 25 25.46 -30.72 -27.79
N ALA A 26 24.24 -31.23 -27.56
CA ALA A 26 23.09 -30.37 -27.47
C ALA A 26 23.34 -29.40 -26.28
N PRO A 27 23.24 -28.07 -26.47
CA PRO A 27 23.36 -27.16 -25.35
C PRO A 27 22.29 -27.54 -24.30
N ALA A 28 22.72 -27.75 -23.07
CA ALA A 28 21.79 -27.95 -21.96
C ALA A 28 20.81 -26.75 -21.94
N PRO A 29 19.51 -26.97 -21.70
CA PRO A 29 18.57 -25.89 -21.58
C PRO A 29 19.11 -24.94 -20.53
N ALA A 30 19.32 -23.68 -20.89
CA ALA A 30 19.68 -22.66 -19.93
C ALA A 30 18.57 -22.65 -18.84
N LEU A 31 18.97 -22.96 -17.61
CA LEU A 31 18.05 -22.76 -16.46
C LEU A 31 17.60 -21.31 -16.55
N ALA A 32 16.30 -21.11 -16.68
CA ALA A 32 15.73 -19.76 -16.63
C ALA A 32 16.21 -19.14 -15.33
N ALA A 33 16.92 -18.02 -15.41
CA ALA A 33 17.34 -17.30 -14.22
C ALA A 33 16.10 -16.95 -13.42
N ASP A 34 16.11 -17.23 -12.11
CA ASP A 34 15.01 -16.86 -11.22
C ASP A 34 14.74 -15.37 -11.37
N LYS A 35 13.47 -15.01 -11.56
CA LYS A 35 13.09 -13.61 -11.67
C LYS A 35 13.36 -12.87 -10.36
N PRO A 36 13.83 -11.61 -10.41
CA PRO A 36 13.95 -10.82 -9.20
C PRO A 36 12.60 -10.70 -8.48
N LEU A 37 12.61 -10.77 -7.15
CA LEU A 37 11.41 -10.74 -6.31
C LEU A 37 11.23 -9.35 -5.68
N LEU A 38 10.07 -8.74 -5.89
CA LEU A 38 9.59 -7.58 -5.13
C LEU A 38 8.66 -8.08 -4.01
N GLY A 39 9.00 -7.79 -2.76
CA GLY A 39 8.12 -8.03 -1.61
C GLY A 39 7.27 -6.79 -1.30
N LEU A 40 5.96 -6.95 -1.14
CA LEU A 40 5.05 -5.91 -0.65
C LEU A 40 4.51 -6.35 0.71
N VAL A 41 4.82 -5.59 1.77
CA VAL A 41 4.35 -5.86 3.13
C VAL A 41 3.34 -4.79 3.49
N SER A 42 2.05 -5.15 3.48
CA SER A 42 0.93 -4.24 3.67
C SER A 42 0.41 -4.27 5.10
N ILE A 43 0.05 -3.10 5.63
CA ILE A 43 -0.64 -2.99 6.93
C ILE A 43 -2.02 -3.66 6.87
N THR A 44 -2.69 -3.58 5.73
CA THR A 44 -3.88 -4.34 5.36
C THR A 44 -3.98 -4.40 3.84
N ALA A 45 -4.05 -5.60 3.27
CA ALA A 45 -4.13 -5.77 1.82
C ALA A 45 -5.57 -5.68 1.28
N THR A 46 -6.56 -5.54 2.15
CA THR A 46 -7.99 -5.54 1.78
C THR A 46 -8.58 -4.14 1.59
N GLU A 47 -7.89 -3.09 2.05
CA GLU A 47 -8.33 -1.71 1.90
C GLU A 47 -8.09 -1.25 0.46
N ASP A 48 -9.04 -0.49 -0.11
CA ASP A 48 -9.07 -0.13 -1.54
C ASP A 48 -7.81 0.62 -2.01
N ASN A 49 -7.33 1.59 -1.23
CA ASN A 49 -6.14 2.37 -1.56
C ASN A 49 -4.89 1.49 -1.63
N ASN A 50 -4.75 0.54 -0.68
CA ASN A 50 -3.65 -0.42 -0.66
C ASN A 50 -3.75 -1.40 -1.84
N GLN A 51 -4.97 -1.84 -2.19
CA GLN A 51 -5.18 -2.71 -3.36
C GLN A 51 -4.82 -2.01 -4.67
N ARG A 52 -5.14 -0.73 -4.84
CA ARG A 52 -4.75 0.05 -6.02
C ARG A 52 -3.24 0.12 -6.16
N PHE A 53 -2.52 0.39 -5.07
CA PHE A 53 -1.05 0.36 -5.05
C PHE A 53 -0.52 -1.03 -5.42
N ILE A 54 -0.97 -2.08 -4.72
CA ILE A 54 -0.53 -3.47 -4.92
C ILE A 54 -0.74 -3.92 -6.37
N LYS A 55 -1.94 -3.66 -6.93
CA LYS A 55 -2.28 -4.01 -8.31
C LYS A 55 -1.35 -3.33 -9.32
N ALA A 56 -1.12 -2.03 -9.16
CA ALA A 56 -0.28 -1.26 -10.05
C ALA A 56 1.21 -1.63 -9.91
N ALA A 57 1.72 -1.76 -8.70
CA ALA A 57 3.08 -2.21 -8.43
C ALA A 57 3.33 -3.62 -9.00
N THR A 58 2.36 -4.53 -8.86
CA THR A 58 2.44 -5.89 -9.41
C THR A 58 2.49 -5.88 -10.95
N ALA A 59 1.64 -5.06 -11.58
CA ALA A 59 1.62 -4.93 -13.03
C ALA A 59 2.92 -4.33 -13.56
N GLU A 60 3.47 -3.32 -12.88
CA GLU A 60 4.73 -2.69 -13.28
C GLU A 60 5.92 -3.63 -13.09
N ALA A 61 6.01 -4.31 -11.94
CA ALA A 61 7.02 -5.33 -11.69
C ALA A 61 7.02 -6.43 -12.79
N ALA A 62 5.84 -6.89 -13.21
CA ALA A 62 5.71 -7.88 -14.29
C ALA A 62 6.24 -7.38 -15.63
N LYS A 63 5.99 -6.11 -16.00
CA LYS A 63 6.55 -5.47 -17.21
C LYS A 63 8.09 -5.41 -17.15
N LEU A 64 8.64 -5.20 -15.96
CA LEU A 64 10.08 -5.15 -15.71
C LEU A 64 10.72 -6.53 -15.54
N GLY A 65 9.93 -7.61 -15.67
CA GLY A 65 10.40 -8.99 -15.56
C GLY A 65 10.59 -9.48 -14.12
N TRP A 66 10.00 -8.81 -13.14
CA TRP A 66 10.05 -9.17 -11.72
C TRP A 66 8.82 -9.97 -11.30
N GLU A 67 8.95 -10.74 -10.22
CA GLU A 67 7.85 -11.39 -9.51
C GLU A 67 7.46 -10.60 -8.27
N VAL A 68 6.21 -10.74 -7.82
CA VAL A 68 5.72 -10.05 -6.62
C VAL A 68 5.19 -11.06 -5.59
N THR A 69 5.52 -10.84 -4.34
CA THR A 69 4.88 -11.48 -3.18
C THR A 69 4.26 -10.40 -2.30
N VAL A 70 2.97 -10.52 -2.03
CA VAL A 70 2.23 -9.64 -1.12
C VAL A 70 2.03 -10.36 0.21
N ILE A 71 2.33 -9.68 1.31
CA ILE A 71 2.12 -10.18 2.67
C ILE A 71 1.24 -9.17 3.42
N ASP A 72 0.09 -9.62 3.89
CA ASP A 72 -0.80 -8.83 4.75
C ASP A 72 -0.39 -9.01 6.21
N ALA A 73 -0.05 -7.93 6.88
CA ALA A 73 0.37 -7.94 8.27
C ALA A 73 -0.78 -7.68 9.26
N ASP A 74 -2.03 -7.51 8.78
CA ASP A 74 -3.24 -7.31 9.61
C ASP A 74 -3.04 -6.26 10.73
N GLY A 75 -2.47 -5.11 10.44
CA GLY A 75 -2.21 -4.04 11.40
C GLY A 75 -1.07 -4.31 12.39
N SER A 76 -0.36 -5.45 12.30
CA SER A 76 0.66 -5.85 13.27
C SER A 76 2.08 -5.52 12.79
N ALA A 77 2.77 -4.64 13.51
CA ALA A 77 4.17 -4.32 13.25
C ALA A 77 5.11 -5.53 13.45
N ASP A 78 4.78 -6.44 14.37
CA ASP A 78 5.55 -7.67 14.58
C ASP A 78 5.45 -8.60 13.37
N LYS A 79 4.23 -8.78 12.82
CA LYS A 79 4.04 -9.54 11.58
C LYS A 79 4.77 -8.88 10.41
N ALA A 80 4.75 -7.54 10.31
CA ALA A 80 5.47 -6.81 9.27
C ALA A 80 6.99 -7.02 9.37
N ASN A 81 7.57 -6.92 10.57
CA ASN A 81 8.99 -7.23 10.80
C ASN A 81 9.33 -8.66 10.38
N ALA A 82 8.53 -9.64 10.79
CA ALA A 82 8.74 -11.06 10.43
C ALA A 82 8.60 -11.26 8.91
N ALA A 83 7.65 -10.60 8.26
CA ALA A 83 7.45 -10.66 6.82
C ALA A 83 8.66 -10.10 6.04
N ILE A 84 9.17 -8.93 6.45
CA ILE A 84 10.36 -8.33 5.84
C ILE A 84 11.56 -9.26 6.00
N GLN A 85 11.80 -9.81 7.21
CA GLN A 85 12.89 -10.76 7.46
C GLN A 85 12.76 -12.03 6.61
N ASN A 86 11.55 -12.57 6.44
CA ASN A 86 11.30 -13.71 5.56
C ASN A 86 11.62 -13.38 4.09
N LEU A 87 11.23 -12.21 3.61
CA LEU A 87 11.56 -11.75 2.25
C LEU A 87 13.08 -11.59 2.06
N VAL A 88 13.80 -11.12 3.09
CA VAL A 88 15.28 -11.05 3.08
C VAL A 88 15.88 -12.46 2.95
N GLN A 89 15.39 -13.45 3.73
CA GLN A 89 15.84 -14.85 3.63
C GLN A 89 15.56 -15.45 2.24
N ARG A 90 14.46 -15.07 1.61
CA ARG A 90 14.09 -15.45 0.24
C ARG A 90 14.88 -14.68 -0.82
N LYS A 91 15.83 -13.83 -0.44
CA LYS A 91 16.66 -13.01 -1.32
C LYS A 91 15.84 -12.08 -2.23
N ALA A 92 14.78 -11.47 -1.68
CA ALA A 92 14.05 -10.45 -2.42
C ALA A 92 15.00 -9.39 -2.97
N ALA A 93 14.78 -8.96 -4.20
CA ALA A 93 15.61 -7.94 -4.85
C ALA A 93 15.26 -6.52 -4.36
N ALA A 94 14.02 -6.32 -3.90
CA ALA A 94 13.55 -5.11 -3.25
C ALA A 94 12.32 -5.42 -2.37
N ILE A 95 12.04 -4.56 -1.39
CA ILE A 95 10.88 -4.70 -0.51
C ILE A 95 10.21 -3.34 -0.37
N VAL A 96 8.88 -3.31 -0.29
CA VAL A 96 8.09 -2.12 0.08
C VAL A 96 7.39 -2.39 1.41
N ASP A 97 7.61 -1.51 2.35
CA ASP A 97 6.76 -1.31 3.51
C ASP A 97 5.57 -0.43 3.11
N MET A 98 4.37 -0.87 3.46
CA MET A 98 3.15 -0.13 3.17
C MET A 98 2.47 0.29 4.48
N VAL A 99 2.64 1.59 4.82
CA VAL A 99 1.96 2.34 5.90
C VAL A 99 2.54 2.17 7.31
N PHE A 100 3.27 1.10 7.62
CA PHE A 100 3.89 1.02 8.95
C PHE A 100 4.92 2.12 9.14
N PRO A 101 4.94 2.81 10.31
CA PRO A 101 6.03 3.72 10.63
C PRO A 101 7.37 2.99 10.56
N VAL A 102 8.34 3.55 9.86
CA VAL A 102 9.69 2.93 9.74
C VAL A 102 10.31 2.67 11.12
N THR A 103 9.91 3.44 12.13
CA THR A 103 10.33 3.24 13.53
C THR A 103 9.74 1.99 14.18
N SER A 104 8.58 1.51 13.71
CA SER A 104 7.93 0.30 14.24
C SER A 104 8.41 -0.98 13.56
N ILE A 105 9.03 -0.87 12.39
CA ILE A 105 9.59 -1.99 11.62
C ILE A 105 11.13 -2.04 11.67
N GLY A 106 11.73 -1.54 12.74
CA GLY A 106 13.17 -1.40 12.86
C GLY A 106 13.97 -2.71 12.69
N ALA A 107 13.43 -3.87 13.10
CA ALA A 107 14.06 -5.16 12.87
C ALA A 107 14.08 -5.53 11.37
N GLY A 108 13.00 -5.24 10.64
CA GLY A 108 12.94 -5.37 9.19
C GLY A 108 13.92 -4.45 8.46
N VAL A 109 13.97 -3.17 8.86
CA VAL A 109 14.94 -2.19 8.32
C VAL A 109 16.38 -2.64 8.54
N ALA A 110 16.72 -3.13 9.73
CA ALA A 110 18.05 -3.65 10.01
C ALA A 110 18.39 -4.87 9.14
N ALA A 111 17.44 -5.79 8.94
CA ALA A 111 17.64 -6.97 8.11
C ALA A 111 17.87 -6.61 6.63
N THR A 112 17.07 -5.70 6.06
CA THR A 112 17.24 -5.24 4.66
C THR A 112 18.56 -4.50 4.47
N THR A 113 18.93 -3.64 5.44
CA THR A 113 20.21 -2.91 5.43
C THR A 113 21.41 -3.87 5.44
N ALA A 114 21.40 -4.88 6.34
CA ALA A 114 22.46 -5.87 6.42
C ALA A 114 22.58 -6.73 5.16
N ALA A 115 21.47 -6.99 4.48
CA ALA A 115 21.42 -7.76 3.23
C ALA A 115 21.63 -6.90 1.98
N HIS A 116 21.79 -5.58 2.10
CA HIS A 116 21.87 -4.62 0.99
C HIS A 116 20.65 -4.69 0.04
N ILE A 117 19.46 -4.98 0.58
CA ILE A 117 18.21 -4.99 -0.16
C ILE A 117 17.54 -3.61 -0.02
N PRO A 118 17.22 -2.90 -1.11
CA PRO A 118 16.53 -1.63 -1.03
C PRO A 118 15.12 -1.81 -0.44
N LEU A 119 14.82 -1.02 0.59
CA LEU A 119 13.52 -0.95 1.24
C LEU A 119 12.85 0.38 0.88
N GLY A 120 11.71 0.32 0.22
CA GLY A 120 10.82 1.46 -0.01
C GLY A 120 9.83 1.60 1.14
N SER A 121 9.38 2.83 1.40
CA SER A 121 8.35 3.12 2.39
C SER A 121 7.23 3.94 1.73
N TRP A 122 6.05 3.34 1.62
CA TRP A 122 4.84 4.00 1.17
C TRP A 122 3.98 4.38 2.37
N GLY A 123 3.97 5.66 2.71
CA GLY A 123 3.23 6.18 3.86
C GLY A 123 3.83 5.87 5.24
N GLY A 124 4.93 5.14 5.32
CA GLY A 124 5.62 4.82 6.58
C GLY A 124 6.64 5.87 7.01
N GLY A 125 6.95 6.82 6.13
CA GLY A 125 7.95 7.88 6.34
C GLY A 125 9.35 7.50 5.91
N ASP A 126 10.27 8.44 6.09
CA ASP A 126 11.68 8.30 5.80
C ASP A 126 12.50 7.85 7.04
N GLY A 127 13.76 7.53 6.81
CA GLY A 127 14.70 7.16 7.87
C GLY A 127 15.91 6.41 7.34
N PRO A 128 16.91 6.18 8.22
CA PRO A 128 18.07 5.36 7.88
C PRO A 128 17.66 3.98 7.36
N GLY A 129 18.24 3.55 6.21
CA GLY A 129 17.94 2.27 5.59
C GLY A 129 16.77 2.27 4.62
N ILE A 130 16.07 3.41 4.45
CA ILE A 130 14.99 3.57 3.46
C ILE A 130 15.58 4.09 2.15
N ALA A 131 15.33 3.37 1.06
CA ALA A 131 15.85 3.68 -0.27
C ALA A 131 14.94 4.63 -1.07
N ALA A 132 13.63 4.55 -0.84
CA ALA A 132 12.63 5.38 -1.52
C ALA A 132 11.44 5.64 -0.59
N VAL A 133 10.86 6.83 -0.69
CA VAL A 133 9.67 7.24 0.06
C VAL A 133 8.66 7.82 -0.89
N ASN A 134 7.39 7.43 -0.75
CA ASN A 134 6.22 8.12 -1.30
C ASN A 134 4.99 7.86 -0.43
N GLY A 135 3.84 8.36 -0.86
CA GLY A 135 2.60 8.24 -0.09
C GLY A 135 2.35 9.46 0.81
N SER A 136 1.21 10.10 0.58
CA SER A 136 0.87 11.37 1.21
C SER A 136 0.32 11.19 2.62
N GLY A 137 0.94 11.86 3.60
CA GLY A 137 0.48 11.95 4.99
C GLY A 137 -0.28 13.25 5.27
N GLY A 138 0.20 14.02 6.24
CA GLY A 138 -0.44 15.24 6.74
C GLY A 138 -0.88 16.28 5.71
N PRO A 139 -0.04 16.69 4.74
CA PRO A 139 -0.39 17.73 3.78
C PRO A 139 -1.69 17.49 3.02
N MET A 140 -2.05 16.22 2.79
CA MET A 140 -3.27 15.80 2.13
C MET A 140 -4.53 16.16 2.93
N ALA A 141 -4.48 16.09 4.25
CA ALA A 141 -5.61 16.42 5.13
C ALA A 141 -5.91 17.92 5.21
N THR A 142 -4.92 18.79 4.95
CA THR A 142 -5.09 20.25 5.09
C THR A 142 -6.35 20.77 4.39
N PRO A 143 -6.55 20.60 3.08
CA PRO A 143 -7.71 21.17 2.38
C PRO A 143 -9.04 20.55 2.84
N ILE A 144 -9.03 19.29 3.27
CA ILE A 144 -10.24 18.60 3.75
C ILE A 144 -10.67 19.17 5.12
N ILE A 145 -9.74 19.35 6.05
CA ILE A 145 -10.06 19.90 7.38
C ILE A 145 -10.43 21.39 7.28
N GLU A 146 -9.76 22.17 6.43
CA GLU A 146 -10.16 23.56 6.18
C GLU A 146 -11.57 23.65 5.60
N MET A 147 -11.95 22.76 4.69
CA MET A 147 -13.31 22.64 4.15
C MET A 147 -14.30 22.28 5.27
N LEU A 148 -13.98 21.29 6.11
CA LEU A 148 -14.80 20.88 7.26
C LEU A 148 -15.06 22.07 8.18
N VAL A 149 -14.03 22.80 8.59
CA VAL A 149 -14.15 23.98 9.47
C VAL A 149 -15.02 25.08 8.84
N LYS A 150 -14.81 25.36 7.54
CA LYS A 150 -15.61 26.33 6.78
C LYS A 150 -17.07 25.90 6.72
N ASP A 151 -17.34 24.64 6.44
CA ASP A 151 -18.68 24.10 6.30
C ASP A 151 -19.46 24.04 7.63
N LEU A 152 -18.77 23.95 8.75
CA LEU A 152 -19.33 24.09 10.10
C LEU A 152 -19.50 25.56 10.52
N GLY A 153 -18.93 26.51 9.78
CA GLY A 153 -18.91 27.92 10.19
C GLY A 153 -18.07 28.17 11.44
N GLY A 154 -17.04 27.38 11.67
CA GLY A 154 -16.09 27.50 12.78
C GLY A 154 -16.63 27.09 14.16
N LYS A 155 -17.78 26.40 14.25
CA LYS A 155 -18.42 25.97 15.50
C LYS A 155 -19.16 24.66 15.35
N GLY A 156 -19.46 23.96 16.44
CA GLY A 156 -20.22 22.71 16.41
C GLY A 156 -19.45 21.54 17.01
N ALA A 157 -19.68 20.32 16.50
CA ALA A 157 -18.99 19.12 16.97
C ALA A 157 -18.46 18.28 15.81
N VAL A 158 -17.28 17.67 16.03
CA VAL A 158 -16.60 16.79 15.09
C VAL A 158 -16.31 15.46 15.78
N LEU A 159 -16.64 14.36 15.09
CA LEU A 159 -16.13 13.04 15.41
C LEU A 159 -14.93 12.75 14.48
N GLU A 160 -13.76 12.54 15.06
CA GLU A 160 -12.57 12.07 14.35
C GLU A 160 -12.41 10.57 14.54
N LEU A 161 -12.26 9.85 13.42
CA LEU A 161 -12.00 8.43 13.38
C LEU A 161 -10.53 8.23 12.96
N THR A 162 -9.69 7.87 13.94
CA THR A 162 -8.23 7.87 13.83
C THR A 162 -7.63 6.47 13.89
N TYR A 163 -6.33 6.34 13.58
CA TYR A 163 -5.60 5.07 13.69
C TYR A 163 -4.11 5.35 13.95
N HIS A 164 -3.64 5.05 15.15
CA HIS A 164 -2.30 5.46 15.58
C HIS A 164 -1.18 4.51 15.20
N THR A 165 -1.47 3.25 14.84
CA THR A 165 -0.43 2.33 14.35
C THR A 165 0.09 2.79 12.97
N GLY A 166 -0.77 3.36 12.10
CA GLY A 166 -0.39 3.88 10.79
C GLY A 166 0.16 5.30 10.84
N LYS A 167 1.34 5.54 10.27
CA LYS A 167 1.95 6.88 10.28
C LYS A 167 1.10 7.92 9.54
N VAL A 168 0.55 7.57 8.37
CA VAL A 168 -0.26 8.50 7.57
C VAL A 168 -1.45 9.06 8.33
N CYS A 169 -2.13 8.25 9.16
CA CYS A 169 -3.24 8.70 9.98
C CYS A 169 -2.80 9.63 11.10
N ARG A 170 -1.66 9.33 11.76
CA ARG A 170 -1.11 10.24 12.77
C ARG A 170 -0.73 11.60 12.18
N ASP A 171 -0.08 11.61 11.03
CA ASP A 171 0.33 12.85 10.35
C ASP A 171 -0.90 13.68 9.93
N ARG A 172 -1.97 13.00 9.46
CA ARG A 172 -3.25 13.65 9.11
C ARG A 172 -3.98 14.19 10.35
N GLU A 173 -3.96 13.43 11.44
CA GLU A 173 -4.53 13.85 12.73
C GLU A 173 -3.79 15.06 13.31
N GLU A 174 -2.44 15.09 13.25
CA GLU A 174 -1.65 16.23 13.68
C GLU A 174 -2.03 17.52 12.91
N VAL A 175 -2.24 17.40 11.60
CA VAL A 175 -2.71 18.51 10.76
C VAL A 175 -4.14 18.92 11.17
N ALA A 176 -5.04 17.96 11.36
CA ALA A 176 -6.41 18.21 11.78
C ALA A 176 -6.45 18.95 13.12
N ASP A 177 -5.70 18.49 14.11
CA ASP A 177 -5.56 19.13 15.43
C ASP A 177 -5.06 20.57 15.30
N GLY A 178 -4.02 20.80 14.49
CA GLY A 178 -3.47 22.14 14.31
C GLY A 178 -4.43 23.13 13.66
N ILE A 179 -5.32 22.65 12.78
CA ILE A 179 -6.34 23.48 12.13
C ILE A 179 -7.54 23.70 13.06
N LEU A 180 -8.06 22.63 13.68
CA LEU A 180 -9.22 22.69 14.57
C LEU A 180 -8.96 23.50 15.83
N ALA A 181 -7.73 23.48 16.36
CA ALA A 181 -7.32 24.31 17.48
C ALA A 181 -7.52 25.83 17.25
N LYS A 182 -7.56 26.27 15.98
CA LYS A 182 -7.86 27.67 15.62
C LYS A 182 -9.36 28.00 15.65
N SER A 183 -10.20 26.99 15.87
CA SER A 183 -11.66 27.11 15.94
C SER A 183 -12.18 26.54 17.28
N PRO A 184 -11.97 27.21 18.42
CA PRO A 184 -12.22 26.66 19.77
C PRO A 184 -13.69 26.36 20.06
N ASP A 185 -14.61 26.87 19.24
CA ASP A 185 -16.03 26.58 19.31
C ASP A 185 -16.43 25.28 18.65
N ILE A 186 -15.47 24.58 17.97
CA ILE A 186 -15.63 23.22 17.51
C ILE A 186 -15.19 22.28 18.64
N LYS A 187 -16.08 21.36 19.04
CA LYS A 187 -15.78 20.32 20.03
C LYS A 187 -15.43 19.01 19.32
N VAL A 188 -14.23 18.52 19.56
CA VAL A 188 -13.71 17.31 18.92
C VAL A 188 -13.84 16.11 19.85
N THR A 189 -14.38 15.02 19.32
CA THR A 189 -14.36 13.69 19.94
C THR A 189 -13.52 12.78 19.06
N LYS A 190 -12.51 12.11 19.63
CA LYS A 190 -11.63 11.20 18.90
C LYS A 190 -11.90 9.76 19.27
N ASN A 191 -11.95 8.89 18.28
CA ASN A 191 -12.04 7.46 18.48
C ASN A 191 -11.06 6.75 17.55
N GLU A 192 -10.25 5.85 18.09
CA GLU A 192 -9.32 5.03 17.35
C GLU A 192 -10.01 3.77 16.84
N VAL A 193 -9.98 3.56 15.52
CA VAL A 193 -10.50 2.34 14.89
C VAL A 193 -9.43 1.25 14.85
N ARG A 194 -9.84 0.00 14.66
CA ARG A 194 -8.95 -1.17 14.60
C ARG A 194 -8.72 -1.64 13.17
N ILE A 195 -7.58 -2.22 12.92
CA ILE A 195 -7.33 -3.03 11.73
C ILE A 195 -7.02 -4.46 12.19
N PRO A 196 -7.83 -5.46 11.77
CA PRO A 196 -9.08 -5.35 11.00
C PRO A 196 -10.25 -4.81 11.84
N GLY A 197 -11.30 -4.27 11.19
CA GLY A 197 -12.53 -3.83 11.87
C GLY A 197 -12.91 -2.35 11.70
N PHE A 198 -12.12 -1.58 10.96
CA PHE A 198 -12.25 -0.13 10.80
C PHE A 198 -13.65 0.34 10.36
N PHE A 199 -14.31 -0.38 9.46
CA PHE A 199 -15.65 -0.03 8.98
C PHE A 199 -16.71 -0.19 10.09
N GLN A 200 -16.67 -1.33 10.80
CA GLN A 200 -17.56 -1.62 11.91
C GLN A 200 -17.36 -0.66 13.08
N ASP A 201 -16.09 -0.35 13.38
CA ASP A 201 -15.74 0.61 14.43
C ASP A 201 -16.25 2.01 14.07
N GLY A 202 -16.09 2.45 12.81
CA GLY A 202 -16.62 3.72 12.32
C GLY A 202 -18.14 3.83 12.49
N ALA A 203 -18.86 2.77 12.15
CA ALA A 203 -20.32 2.71 12.35
C ALA A 203 -20.69 2.75 13.85
N GLN A 204 -20.02 1.96 14.69
CA GLN A 204 -20.28 1.89 16.13
C GLN A 204 -19.99 3.22 16.83
N TYR A 205 -18.86 3.86 16.51
CA TYR A 205 -18.49 5.15 17.10
C TYR A 205 -19.44 6.26 16.65
N ALA A 206 -19.88 6.25 15.39
CA ALA A 206 -20.90 7.18 14.92
C ALA A 206 -22.22 7.01 15.70
N THR A 207 -22.69 5.77 15.90
CA THR A 207 -23.91 5.49 16.67
C THR A 207 -23.78 6.04 18.10
N ALA A 208 -22.67 5.77 18.78
CA ALA A 208 -22.45 6.25 20.14
C ALA A 208 -22.37 7.79 20.21
N TRP A 209 -21.70 8.41 19.24
CA TRP A 209 -21.55 9.86 19.18
C TRP A 209 -22.86 10.57 18.88
N LEU A 210 -23.68 10.04 17.96
CA LEU A 210 -24.99 10.58 17.60
C LEU A 210 -25.99 10.55 18.76
N ALA A 211 -25.87 9.59 19.68
CA ALA A 211 -26.71 9.52 20.87
C ALA A 211 -26.57 10.80 21.77
N SER A 212 -25.38 11.42 21.75
CA SER A 212 -25.12 12.69 22.46
C SER A 212 -25.26 13.95 21.59
N HIS A 213 -25.49 13.77 20.30
CA HIS A 213 -25.62 14.82 19.30
C HIS A 213 -26.92 14.63 18.48
N PRO A 214 -28.11 14.81 19.08
CA PRO A 214 -29.38 14.64 18.39
C PRO A 214 -29.54 15.65 17.25
N ALA A 215 -30.42 15.35 16.30
CA ALA A 215 -30.73 16.26 15.20
C ALA A 215 -31.12 17.65 15.72
N GLY A 216 -30.52 18.70 15.13
CA GLY A 216 -30.73 20.08 15.56
C GLY A 216 -29.83 20.55 16.71
N SER A 217 -28.87 19.74 17.19
CA SER A 217 -27.91 20.16 18.24
C SER A 217 -26.83 21.14 17.76
N GLY A 218 -26.85 21.50 16.47
CA GLY A 218 -25.91 22.43 15.84
C GLY A 218 -25.20 21.83 14.64
N PRO A 219 -24.17 22.49 14.08
CA PRO A 219 -23.38 21.95 13.00
C PRO A 219 -22.58 20.72 13.45
N LEU A 220 -22.67 19.64 12.68
CA LEU A 220 -22.04 18.36 12.99
C LEU A 220 -21.22 17.85 11.80
N ALA A 221 -20.03 17.28 12.09
CA ALA A 221 -19.24 16.60 11.07
C ALA A 221 -18.59 15.33 11.61
N ILE A 222 -18.28 14.41 10.71
CA ILE A 222 -17.47 13.22 10.95
C ILE A 222 -16.31 13.26 9.95
N TRP A 223 -15.09 13.04 10.42
CA TRP A 223 -13.91 12.89 9.59
C TRP A 223 -13.23 11.57 9.90
N GLY A 224 -12.92 10.81 8.84
CA GLY A 224 -12.05 9.63 8.93
C GLY A 224 -10.68 9.96 8.37
N CYS A 225 -9.61 9.54 9.06
CA CYS A 225 -8.25 9.72 8.57
C CYS A 225 -7.97 8.89 7.30
N TRP A 226 -8.91 8.04 6.89
CA TRP A 226 -9.15 7.53 5.56
C TRP A 226 -10.66 7.25 5.36
N ASP A 227 -11.06 6.93 4.13
CA ASP A 227 -12.49 6.88 3.79
C ASP A 227 -13.28 5.77 4.50
N ASP A 228 -12.70 4.58 4.72
CA ASP A 228 -13.48 3.43 5.16
C ASP A 228 -14.15 3.58 6.52
N PRO A 229 -13.51 4.14 7.57
CA PRO A 229 -14.21 4.44 8.82
C PRO A 229 -15.33 5.47 8.64
N ALA A 230 -15.12 6.48 7.79
CA ALA A 230 -16.13 7.47 7.45
C ALA A 230 -17.32 6.84 6.69
N LEU A 231 -17.06 5.88 5.80
CA LEU A 231 -18.09 5.10 5.11
C LEU A 231 -18.87 4.21 6.10
N GLY A 232 -18.20 3.67 7.11
CA GLY A 232 -18.86 3.01 8.24
C GLY A 232 -19.82 3.95 8.96
N ALA A 233 -19.39 5.16 9.27
CA ALA A 233 -20.24 6.20 9.87
C ALA A 233 -21.42 6.57 8.96
N ILE A 234 -21.21 6.70 7.63
CA ILE A 234 -22.30 6.93 6.66
C ILE A 234 -23.37 5.83 6.73
N SER A 235 -22.97 4.58 6.97
CA SER A 235 -23.96 3.49 7.10
C SER A 235 -24.91 3.73 8.28
N THR A 236 -24.39 4.19 9.40
CA THR A 236 -25.19 4.59 10.58
C THR A 236 -26.07 5.81 10.29
N LEU A 237 -25.50 6.87 9.68
CA LEU A 237 -26.28 8.07 9.32
C LEU A 237 -27.49 7.74 8.45
N ARG A 238 -27.31 6.80 7.50
CA ARG A 238 -28.42 6.33 6.65
C ARG A 238 -29.48 5.54 7.43
N GLN A 239 -29.06 4.66 8.35
CA GLN A 239 -29.97 3.87 9.19
C GLN A 239 -30.80 4.77 10.11
N GLU A 240 -30.20 5.83 10.64
CA GLU A 240 -30.83 6.77 11.54
C GLU A 240 -31.49 7.97 10.81
N ALA A 241 -31.50 7.95 9.45
CA ALA A 241 -32.02 9.03 8.62
C ALA A 241 -31.42 10.42 8.95
N ARG A 242 -30.15 10.46 9.38
CA ARG A 242 -29.42 11.68 9.73
C ARG A 242 -28.81 12.28 8.47
N THR A 243 -29.35 13.41 8.05
CA THR A 243 -28.89 14.17 6.86
C THR A 243 -28.22 15.49 7.23
N ASP A 244 -28.17 15.81 8.53
CA ASP A 244 -27.63 17.03 9.10
C ASP A 244 -26.14 16.94 9.46
N VAL A 245 -25.52 15.76 9.29
CA VAL A 245 -24.10 15.52 9.61
C VAL A 245 -23.28 15.50 8.31
N LYS A 246 -22.25 16.32 8.24
CA LYS A 246 -21.30 16.34 7.13
C LYS A 246 -20.24 15.26 7.30
N VAL A 247 -19.80 14.63 6.22
CA VAL A 247 -18.82 13.54 6.27
C VAL A 247 -17.64 13.81 5.34
N TYR A 248 -16.43 13.59 5.84
CA TYR A 248 -15.17 13.79 5.16
C TYR A 248 -14.26 12.57 5.34
N GLY A 249 -13.37 12.35 4.39
CA GLY A 249 -12.39 11.28 4.41
C GLY A 249 -11.14 11.60 3.62
N GLU A 250 -10.30 10.61 3.45
CA GLU A 250 -9.03 10.67 2.73
C GLU A 250 -8.83 9.39 1.93
N ASN A 251 -8.00 9.41 0.91
CA ASN A 251 -7.64 8.37 -0.06
C ASN A 251 -8.50 8.33 -1.31
N GLY A 252 -9.77 8.77 -1.26
CA GLY A 252 -10.65 8.79 -2.43
C GLY A 252 -10.92 7.41 -2.99
N ASN A 253 -11.32 6.44 -2.14
CA ASN A 253 -11.64 5.10 -2.60
C ASN A 253 -12.94 5.07 -3.45
N ALA A 254 -13.18 3.95 -4.16
CA ALA A 254 -14.31 3.84 -5.07
C ALA A 254 -15.67 4.04 -4.40
N GLN A 255 -15.81 3.59 -3.15
CA GLN A 255 -17.03 3.77 -2.36
C GLN A 255 -17.21 5.23 -1.92
N ALA A 256 -16.12 5.95 -1.59
CA ALA A 256 -16.17 7.37 -1.29
C ALA A 256 -16.60 8.20 -2.51
N MET A 257 -16.10 7.87 -3.71
CA MET A 257 -16.55 8.50 -4.96
C MET A 257 -18.05 8.28 -5.20
N GLU A 258 -18.57 7.08 -4.95
CA GLU A 258 -20.01 6.81 -5.03
C GLU A 258 -20.80 7.52 -3.92
N ALA A 259 -20.24 7.67 -2.73
CA ALA A 259 -20.87 8.43 -1.63
C ALA A 259 -20.94 9.93 -1.96
N LEU A 260 -19.90 10.51 -2.57
CA LEU A 260 -19.91 11.89 -3.07
C LEU A 260 -21.00 12.11 -4.12
N LYS A 261 -21.11 11.23 -5.14
CA LYS A 261 -22.17 11.28 -6.17
C LYS A 261 -23.57 11.24 -5.58
N LYS A 262 -23.74 10.45 -4.50
CA LYS A 262 -25.03 10.30 -3.79
C LYS A 262 -25.25 11.38 -2.72
N LYS A 263 -24.35 12.34 -2.60
CA LYS A 263 -24.36 13.41 -1.58
C LYS A 263 -24.40 12.90 -0.13
N LEU A 264 -23.81 11.73 0.10
CA LEU A 264 -23.66 11.12 1.42
C LEU A 264 -22.32 11.48 2.08
N MET A 265 -21.37 11.97 1.30
CA MET A 265 -20.05 12.44 1.73
C MET A 265 -19.83 13.84 1.16
N ASN A 266 -19.12 14.70 1.86
CA ASN A 266 -18.89 16.09 1.46
C ASN A 266 -17.57 16.29 0.73
N GLY A 267 -16.53 15.56 1.12
CA GLY A 267 -15.23 15.65 0.49
C GLY A 267 -14.31 14.50 0.89
N THR A 268 -13.38 14.20 -0.02
CA THR A 268 -12.23 13.33 0.22
C THR A 268 -11.04 13.85 -0.58
N ALA A 269 -9.82 13.58 -0.13
CA ALA A 269 -8.63 13.80 -0.94
C ALA A 269 -8.26 12.48 -1.64
N TRP A 270 -8.39 12.45 -2.97
CA TRP A 270 -8.01 11.28 -3.75
C TRP A 270 -6.50 11.18 -3.87
N GLN A 271 -5.96 10.04 -3.46
CA GLN A 271 -4.57 9.66 -3.59
C GLN A 271 -4.41 8.72 -4.79
N ASP A 272 -3.60 9.09 -5.77
CA ASP A 272 -3.30 8.20 -6.90
C ASP A 272 -2.29 7.12 -6.49
N SER A 273 -2.75 6.22 -5.62
CA SER A 273 -1.95 5.10 -5.12
C SER A 273 -1.53 4.13 -6.22
N ALA A 274 -2.26 4.08 -7.33
CA ALA A 274 -1.85 3.29 -8.49
C ALA A 274 -0.58 3.87 -9.12
N GLN A 275 -0.54 5.19 -9.36
CA GLN A 275 0.66 5.86 -9.87
C GLN A 275 1.81 5.80 -8.84
N GLU A 276 1.51 5.91 -7.55
CA GLU A 276 2.52 5.75 -6.49
C GLU A 276 3.12 4.35 -6.49
N GLY A 277 2.33 3.31 -6.74
CA GLY A 277 2.79 1.93 -6.87
C GLY A 277 3.73 1.72 -8.07
N VAL A 278 3.41 2.32 -9.22
CA VAL A 278 4.27 2.31 -10.42
C VAL A 278 5.60 2.98 -10.10
N VAL A 279 5.56 4.23 -9.62
CA VAL A 279 6.76 5.03 -9.36
C VAL A 279 7.65 4.40 -8.28
N MET A 280 7.06 3.83 -7.20
CA MET A 280 7.81 3.12 -6.18
C MET A 280 8.52 1.90 -6.76
N THR A 281 7.83 1.12 -7.58
CA THR A 281 8.41 -0.07 -8.23
C THR A 281 9.58 0.29 -9.12
N ASP A 282 9.42 1.28 -10.00
CA ASP A 282 10.50 1.77 -10.88
C ASP A 282 11.70 2.24 -10.07
N THR A 283 11.45 3.04 -9.03
CA THR A 283 12.49 3.59 -8.15
C THR A 283 13.28 2.49 -7.44
N LEU A 284 12.61 1.45 -6.96
CA LEU A 284 13.26 0.33 -6.28
C LEU A 284 14.01 -0.59 -7.25
N VAL A 285 13.52 -0.76 -8.47
CA VAL A 285 14.25 -1.47 -9.52
C VAL A 285 15.55 -0.73 -9.88
N GLU A 286 15.51 0.61 -9.97
CA GLU A 286 16.71 1.43 -10.13
C GLU A 286 17.65 1.30 -8.94
N ALA A 287 17.12 1.34 -7.72
CA ALA A 287 17.92 1.19 -6.50
C ALA A 287 18.63 -0.17 -6.43
N ALA A 288 17.92 -1.26 -6.76
CA ALA A 288 18.50 -2.59 -6.80
C ALA A 288 19.63 -2.71 -7.84
N LYS A 289 19.47 -2.07 -8.99
CA LYS A 289 20.52 -2.02 -10.03
C LYS A 289 21.73 -1.18 -9.63
N ALA A 290 21.49 -0.05 -8.94
CA ALA A 290 22.55 0.88 -8.53
C ALA A 290 23.34 0.36 -7.31
N GLY A 291 22.75 -0.50 -6.49
CA GLY A 291 23.40 -1.05 -5.29
C GLY A 291 23.95 0.04 -4.36
N ALA A 292 25.20 -0.10 -3.93
CA ALA A 292 25.83 0.84 -2.98
C ALA A 292 25.94 2.30 -3.47
N SER A 293 25.77 2.56 -4.77
CA SER A 293 25.79 3.93 -5.32
C SER A 293 24.45 4.66 -5.21
N TRP A 294 23.39 3.98 -4.79
CA TRP A 294 22.06 4.54 -4.66
C TRP A 294 22.01 5.69 -3.64
N LYS A 295 21.24 6.71 -3.96
CA LYS A 295 20.91 7.80 -3.04
C LYS A 295 19.41 7.75 -2.76
N PRO A 296 18.95 7.78 -1.49
CA PRO A 296 17.53 7.81 -1.15
C PRO A 296 16.77 8.90 -1.92
N LYS A 297 15.55 8.58 -2.36
CA LYS A 297 14.68 9.50 -3.08
C LYS A 297 13.33 9.62 -2.39
N SER A 298 12.76 10.83 -2.36
CA SER A 298 11.34 11.06 -2.13
C SER A 298 10.67 11.33 -3.46
N VAL A 299 9.57 10.63 -3.74
CA VAL A 299 8.81 10.78 -4.98
C VAL A 299 7.35 10.96 -4.61
N GLU A 300 6.85 12.18 -4.73
CA GLU A 300 5.48 12.51 -4.35
C GLU A 300 4.56 12.51 -5.57
N VAL A 301 3.35 11.95 -5.40
CA VAL A 301 2.23 12.07 -6.32
C VAL A 301 1.20 12.96 -5.65
N PRO A 302 0.87 14.14 -6.20
CA PRO A 302 -0.06 15.07 -5.56
C PRO A 302 -1.46 14.48 -5.42
N ALA A 303 -2.08 14.64 -4.24
CA ALA A 303 -3.48 14.29 -4.03
C ALA A 303 -4.41 15.35 -4.65
N VAL A 304 -5.64 14.92 -5.00
CA VAL A 304 -6.67 15.77 -5.59
C VAL A 304 -7.89 15.82 -4.68
N VAL A 305 -8.33 17.02 -4.30
CA VAL A 305 -9.56 17.18 -3.50
C VAL A 305 -10.78 16.93 -4.38
N VAL A 306 -11.60 15.97 -3.97
CA VAL A 306 -12.86 15.61 -4.65
C VAL A 306 -14.03 15.87 -3.71
N THR A 307 -15.02 16.60 -4.22
CA THR A 307 -16.21 17.03 -3.48
C THR A 307 -17.47 16.67 -4.25
N GLN A 308 -18.64 16.90 -3.66
CA GLN A 308 -19.93 16.73 -4.35
C GLN A 308 -20.03 17.57 -5.64
N ASP A 309 -19.35 18.73 -5.68
CA ASP A 309 -19.44 19.68 -6.78
C ASP A 309 -18.56 19.29 -7.97
N ASN A 310 -17.43 18.61 -7.73
CA ASN A 310 -16.48 18.28 -8.81
C ASN A 310 -16.34 16.78 -9.10
N VAL A 311 -17.00 15.90 -8.35
CA VAL A 311 -16.84 14.44 -8.51
C VAL A 311 -17.19 13.95 -9.91
N ALA A 312 -18.17 14.55 -10.59
CA ALA A 312 -18.54 14.16 -11.94
C ALA A 312 -17.43 14.46 -12.95
N ASP A 313 -16.88 15.68 -12.90
CA ASP A 313 -15.79 16.12 -13.77
C ASP A 313 -14.48 15.39 -13.44
N PHE A 314 -14.24 15.11 -12.14
CA PHE A 314 -13.10 14.33 -11.69
C PHE A 314 -13.15 12.90 -12.27
N LEU A 315 -14.28 12.20 -12.14
CA LEU A 315 -14.43 10.82 -12.61
C LEU A 315 -14.45 10.71 -14.16
N ALA A 316 -14.81 11.77 -14.86
CA ALA A 316 -14.68 11.81 -16.31
C ALA A 316 -13.20 11.82 -16.76
N LYS A 317 -12.31 12.35 -15.95
CA LYS A 317 -10.85 12.40 -16.18
C LYS A 317 -10.10 11.21 -15.55
N HIS A 318 -10.64 10.67 -14.47
CA HIS A 318 -10.06 9.62 -13.63
C HIS A 318 -11.05 8.45 -13.42
N PRO A 319 -11.47 7.75 -14.50
CA PRO A 319 -12.41 6.63 -14.38
C PRO A 319 -11.84 5.47 -13.53
N GLU A 320 -10.51 5.36 -13.44
CA GLU A 320 -9.79 4.41 -12.59
C GLU A 320 -10.07 4.60 -11.09
N ALA A 321 -10.49 5.80 -10.65
CA ALA A 321 -10.87 6.05 -9.26
C ALA A 321 -12.14 5.28 -8.82
N LEU A 322 -12.86 4.67 -9.75
CA LEU A 322 -13.98 3.74 -9.47
C LEU A 322 -13.52 2.27 -9.41
N GLY A 323 -12.23 2.00 -9.43
CA GLY A 323 -11.69 0.63 -9.35
C GLY A 323 -11.94 -0.22 -10.62
N LYS A 324 -12.22 0.44 -11.77
CA LYS A 324 -12.52 -0.23 -13.04
C LYS A 324 -11.31 -0.41 -13.93
#